data_c98ffbeaabd39d58a7b3f230a08c7a0d
#
_entry.id   c98ffbeaabd39d58a7b3f230a08c7a0d
#
_cell.length_a   1.000
_cell.length_b   1.000
_cell.length_c   1.000
_cell.angle_alpha   90.00
_cell.angle_beta   90.00
_cell.angle_gamma   90.00
#
_symmetry.space_group_name_H-M   'P 1'
#
loop_
_entity.id
_entity.type
_entity.pdbx_description
1 polymer ?
#
loop_
_entity_poly.entity_id
_entity_poly.type
_entity_poly.pdbx_seq_one_letter_code
_entity_poly.pdbx_strand_id
1 'polypeptide(L)'
;GEAIVISKDYTKGLVLRGYDSKDFSKLNIVKTRSLIGNANNLIKKNISIGKELSFNLKLSIGDRISIMSPSGIETIIGSLPKQETFIVSSIFDSGLADFDTSIAFINLETLEGFFDLDRKNRNLEVYLNNPANIEESKIQIQKIFDSEFIYSWADMNSSLFSALKIERNVMFIILSLIIIVAAFNIISGLTILVKNKT
;
A
#
# COMPACT_ATOMS: atom_id res chain seq x y z
N GLY A 1 -9.42 -8.03 2.71
CA GLY A 1 -10.78 -7.71 2.27
C GLY A 1 -11.14 -6.28 2.61
N GLU A 2 -12.12 -5.74 1.90
CA GLU A 2 -12.62 -4.38 2.15
C GLU A 2 -13.65 -4.39 3.27
N ALA A 3 -13.52 -3.45 4.19
CA ALA A 3 -14.38 -3.30 5.35
C ALA A 3 -14.66 -1.82 5.64
N ILE A 4 -15.55 -1.58 6.56
CA ILE A 4 -15.90 -0.23 7.00
C ILE A 4 -15.72 -0.19 8.52
N VAL A 5 -14.93 0.77 8.98
CA VAL A 5 -14.87 1.10 10.41
C VAL A 5 -16.00 2.07 10.74
N ILE A 6 -16.71 1.79 11.83
CA ILE A 6 -17.83 2.60 12.28
C ILE A 6 -17.58 3.01 13.73
N SER A 7 -17.57 4.31 13.95
CA SER A 7 -17.61 4.96 15.26
C SER A 7 -18.72 5.99 15.27
N LYS A 8 -19.04 6.58 16.45
CA LYS A 8 -20.15 7.53 16.60
C LYS A 8 -20.10 8.68 15.59
N ASP A 9 -18.90 9.22 15.33
CA ASP A 9 -18.69 10.41 14.51
C ASP A 9 -17.76 10.17 13.31
N TYR A 10 -17.41 8.89 13.04
CA TYR A 10 -16.43 8.58 12.01
C TYR A 10 -16.77 7.26 11.31
N THR A 11 -16.89 7.34 9.99
CA THR A 11 -17.11 6.17 9.14
C THR A 11 -16.12 6.23 7.98
N LYS A 12 -15.33 5.18 7.78
CA LYS A 12 -14.34 5.13 6.71
C LYS A 12 -14.16 3.71 6.18
N GLY A 13 -13.90 3.62 4.87
CA GLY A 13 -13.43 2.40 4.24
C GLY A 13 -12.06 2.00 4.76
N LEU A 14 -11.89 0.72 5.02
CA LEU A 14 -10.69 0.12 5.57
C LEU A 14 -10.37 -1.16 4.81
N VAL A 15 -9.11 -1.39 4.49
CA VAL A 15 -8.63 -2.66 3.96
C VAL A 15 -8.09 -3.49 5.11
N LEU A 16 -8.76 -4.59 5.43
CA LEU A 16 -8.27 -5.58 6.38
C LEU A 16 -7.33 -6.55 5.67
N ARG A 17 -6.13 -6.72 6.24
CA ARG A 17 -5.14 -7.71 5.80
C ARG A 17 -4.94 -8.74 6.89
N GLY A 18 -5.02 -10.02 6.50
CA GLY A 18 -4.83 -11.15 7.40
C GLY A 18 -3.42 -11.69 7.37
N TYR A 19 -2.80 -11.83 8.53
CA TYR A 19 -1.49 -12.46 8.69
C TYR A 19 -1.47 -13.39 9.88
N ASP A 20 -0.64 -14.43 9.80
CA ASP A 20 -0.22 -15.13 11.01
C ASP A 20 0.69 -14.22 11.84
N SER A 21 0.63 -14.33 13.17
CA SER A 21 1.43 -13.47 14.06
C SER A 21 2.92 -13.52 13.76
N LYS A 22 3.45 -14.69 13.37
CA LYS A 22 4.86 -14.87 13.00
C LYS A 22 5.23 -14.11 11.74
N ASP A 23 4.35 -14.08 10.74
CA ASP A 23 4.61 -13.40 9.46
C ASP A 23 4.35 -11.90 9.59
N PHE A 24 3.35 -11.49 10.35
CA PHE A 24 3.14 -10.09 10.70
C PHE A 24 4.38 -9.46 11.34
N SER A 25 5.00 -10.14 12.29
CA SER A 25 6.21 -9.66 12.97
C SER A 25 7.44 -9.52 12.05
N LYS A 26 7.43 -10.16 10.86
CA LYS A 26 8.51 -10.05 9.86
C LYS A 26 8.35 -8.86 8.93
N LEU A 27 7.17 -8.24 8.86
CA LEU A 27 6.92 -7.10 7.99
C LEU A 27 7.83 -5.93 8.33
N ASN A 28 8.36 -5.26 7.31
CA ASN A 28 9.24 -4.10 7.51
C ASN A 28 8.55 -2.97 8.29
N ILE A 29 7.25 -2.79 8.09
CA ILE A 29 6.43 -1.81 8.82
C ILE A 29 6.41 -2.06 10.33
N VAL A 30 6.57 -3.33 10.74
CA VAL A 30 6.63 -3.72 12.15
C VAL A 30 8.04 -3.64 12.70
N LYS A 31 9.06 -3.95 11.87
CA LYS A 31 10.46 -4.01 12.29
C LYS A 31 11.17 -2.66 12.35
N THR A 32 10.88 -1.79 11.39
CA THR A 32 11.68 -0.58 11.11
C THR A 32 11.07 0.71 11.63
N ARG A 33 9.78 0.72 11.96
CA ARG A 33 9.09 1.92 12.41
C ARG A 33 8.36 1.69 13.72
N SER A 34 7.94 2.79 14.33
CA SER A 34 7.34 2.77 15.66
C SER A 34 6.10 1.89 15.70
N LEU A 35 6.23 0.71 16.30
CA LEU A 35 5.11 -0.09 16.72
C LEU A 35 4.89 0.15 18.21
N ILE A 36 3.72 0.64 18.57
CA ILE A 36 3.29 0.71 19.95
C ILE A 36 2.45 -0.55 20.22
N GLY A 37 2.78 -1.32 21.27
CA GLY A 37 2.12 -2.57 21.57
C GLY A 37 2.91 -3.81 21.14
N ASN A 38 2.25 -4.94 20.98
CA ASN A 38 2.89 -6.22 20.72
C ASN A 38 2.46 -6.81 19.36
N ALA A 39 3.37 -6.84 18.41
CA ALA A 39 3.15 -7.44 17.09
C ALA A 39 2.79 -8.94 17.15
N ASN A 40 3.34 -9.66 18.13
CA ASN A 40 3.05 -11.10 18.29
C ASN A 40 1.64 -11.38 18.84
N ASN A 41 0.92 -10.36 19.26
CA ASN A 41 -0.43 -10.48 19.81
C ASN A 41 -1.54 -10.35 18.75
N LEU A 42 -1.21 -10.57 17.47
CA LEU A 42 -2.20 -10.60 16.39
C LEU A 42 -2.91 -11.97 16.37
N ILE A 43 -3.69 -12.23 17.43
CA ILE A 43 -4.40 -13.49 17.62
C ILE A 43 -5.91 -13.24 17.79
N LYS A 44 -6.73 -14.19 17.35
CA LYS A 44 -8.20 -14.12 17.47
C LYS A 44 -8.76 -12.74 17.07
N LYS A 45 -9.46 -12.08 17.99
CA LYS A 45 -10.11 -10.77 17.76
C LYS A 45 -9.21 -9.55 18.04
N ASN A 46 -7.91 -9.72 18.00
CA ASN A 46 -6.98 -8.61 18.11
C ASN A 46 -6.73 -7.97 16.72
N ILE A 47 -6.57 -6.65 16.73
CA ILE A 47 -6.30 -5.86 15.52
C ILE A 47 -5.11 -4.95 15.73
N SER A 48 -4.29 -4.80 14.69
CA SER A 48 -3.26 -3.77 14.58
C SER A 48 -3.76 -2.67 13.65
N ILE A 49 -3.80 -1.44 14.11
CA ILE A 49 -4.29 -0.28 13.35
C ILE A 49 -3.17 0.71 13.10
N GLY A 50 -3.28 1.49 12.03
CA GLY A 50 -2.33 2.56 11.75
C GLY A 50 -2.50 3.75 12.70
N LYS A 51 -1.42 4.50 12.88
CA LYS A 51 -1.35 5.66 13.78
C LYS A 51 -2.40 6.73 13.46
N GLU A 52 -2.58 7.03 12.17
CA GLU A 52 -3.57 8.03 11.74
C GLU A 52 -5.02 7.57 12.03
N LEU A 53 -5.30 6.26 11.86
CA LEU A 53 -6.61 5.71 12.20
C LEU A 53 -6.85 5.76 13.71
N SER A 54 -5.84 5.39 14.51
CA SER A 54 -5.86 5.50 15.97
C SER A 54 -6.16 6.93 16.42
N PHE A 55 -5.48 7.91 15.83
CA PHE A 55 -5.66 9.34 16.13
C PHE A 55 -7.07 9.83 15.78
N ASN A 56 -7.56 9.52 14.57
CA ASN A 56 -8.86 9.95 14.08
C ASN A 56 -10.02 9.37 14.91
N LEU A 57 -9.87 8.13 15.37
CA LEU A 57 -10.86 7.44 16.19
C LEU A 57 -10.65 7.62 17.69
N LYS A 58 -9.57 8.28 18.10
CA LYS A 58 -9.13 8.44 19.50
C LYS A 58 -9.02 7.09 20.24
N LEU A 59 -8.47 6.09 19.54
CA LEU A 59 -8.30 4.74 20.05
C LEU A 59 -6.88 4.53 20.56
N SER A 60 -6.79 3.86 21.70
CA SER A 60 -5.55 3.40 22.33
C SER A 60 -5.49 1.88 22.36
N ILE A 61 -4.32 1.33 22.74
CA ILE A 61 -4.20 -0.11 22.94
C ILE A 61 -5.16 -0.57 24.04
N GLY A 62 -5.88 -1.66 23.77
CA GLY A 62 -6.91 -2.22 24.65
C GLY A 62 -8.33 -1.74 24.33
N ASP A 63 -8.48 -0.68 23.54
CA ASP A 63 -9.79 -0.18 23.13
C ASP A 63 -10.45 -1.10 22.10
N ARG A 64 -11.76 -0.96 21.99
CA ARG A 64 -12.59 -1.74 21.07
C ARG A 64 -12.90 -0.93 19.81
N ILE A 65 -12.75 -1.59 18.66
CA ILE A 65 -13.10 -1.05 17.35
C ILE A 65 -14.12 -1.97 16.67
N SER A 66 -15.19 -1.40 16.13
CA SER A 66 -16.21 -2.14 15.38
C SER A 66 -15.97 -2.01 13.90
N ILE A 67 -15.94 -3.14 13.22
CA ILE A 67 -15.68 -3.24 11.80
C ILE A 67 -16.82 -4.00 11.13
N MET A 68 -17.30 -3.49 10.03
CA MET A 68 -18.38 -4.05 9.23
C MET A 68 -17.86 -4.49 7.85
N SER A 69 -18.23 -5.68 7.42
CA SER A 69 -18.05 -6.15 6.05
C SER A 69 -19.24 -5.71 5.21
N PRO A 70 -19.03 -5.03 4.07
CA PRO A 70 -20.12 -4.70 3.14
C PRO A 70 -20.68 -5.95 2.45
N SER A 71 -19.85 -6.97 2.22
CA SER A 71 -20.30 -8.29 1.77
C SER A 71 -20.83 -9.07 2.98
N GLY A 72 -22.13 -8.97 3.19
CA GLY A 72 -22.81 -9.59 4.33
C GLY A 72 -23.19 -11.04 4.09
N ILE A 73 -23.86 -11.62 5.07
CA ILE A 73 -24.48 -12.95 4.96
C ILE A 73 -25.74 -12.82 4.09
N GLU A 74 -25.80 -13.59 3.00
CA GLU A 74 -27.02 -13.67 2.20
C GLU A 74 -28.13 -14.33 3.00
N THR A 75 -29.24 -13.65 3.13
CA THR A 75 -30.44 -14.14 3.80
C THR A 75 -31.64 -14.10 2.83
N ILE A 76 -32.72 -14.79 3.20
CA ILE A 76 -33.97 -14.84 2.41
C ILE A 76 -34.54 -13.42 2.15
N ILE A 77 -34.21 -12.46 3.02
CA ILE A 77 -34.68 -11.06 2.95
C ILE A 77 -33.61 -10.08 2.44
N GLY A 78 -32.46 -10.56 1.96
CA GLY A 78 -31.35 -9.77 1.44
C GLY A 78 -30.04 -9.99 2.18
N SER A 79 -29.01 -9.27 1.78
CA SER A 79 -27.67 -9.34 2.41
C SER A 79 -27.64 -8.50 3.68
N LEU A 80 -27.32 -9.12 4.80
CA LEU A 80 -27.11 -8.45 6.09
C LEU A 80 -25.60 -8.25 6.32
N PRO A 81 -25.13 -6.99 6.52
CA PRO A 81 -23.72 -6.74 6.76
C PRO A 81 -23.23 -7.43 8.03
N LYS A 82 -22.08 -8.10 7.93
CA LYS A 82 -21.44 -8.75 9.06
C LYS A 82 -20.63 -7.72 9.84
N GLN A 83 -20.89 -7.59 11.12
CA GLN A 83 -20.18 -6.67 12.00
C GLN A 83 -19.48 -7.46 13.12
N GLU A 84 -18.21 -7.14 13.36
CA GLU A 84 -17.44 -7.70 14.45
C GLU A 84 -16.68 -6.61 15.21
N THR A 85 -16.44 -6.88 16.51
CA THR A 85 -15.67 -6.00 17.37
C THR A 85 -14.31 -6.62 17.64
N PHE A 86 -13.27 -5.81 17.44
CA PHE A 86 -11.87 -6.16 17.66
C PHE A 86 -11.29 -5.34 18.81
N ILE A 87 -10.19 -5.84 19.41
CA ILE A 87 -9.41 -5.14 20.43
C ILE A 87 -8.11 -4.66 19.81
N VAL A 88 -7.81 -3.38 19.94
CA VAL A 88 -6.56 -2.80 19.46
C VAL A 88 -5.39 -3.37 20.26
N SER A 89 -4.56 -4.21 19.64
CA SER A 89 -3.39 -4.84 20.26
C SER A 89 -2.08 -4.14 19.96
N SER A 90 -2.03 -3.41 18.85
CA SER A 90 -0.87 -2.62 18.46
C SER A 90 -1.26 -1.50 17.50
N ILE A 91 -0.43 -0.45 17.47
CA ILE A 91 -0.56 0.70 16.59
C ILE A 91 0.75 0.84 15.83
N PHE A 92 0.68 0.78 14.49
CA PHE A 92 1.86 0.94 13.63
C PHE A 92 1.92 2.32 13.00
N ASP A 93 3.13 2.73 12.62
CA ASP A 93 3.40 3.96 11.88
C ASP A 93 4.23 3.60 10.63
N SER A 94 3.61 3.62 9.45
CA SER A 94 4.29 3.34 8.18
C SER A 94 5.06 4.55 7.65
N GLY A 95 4.75 5.73 8.14
CA GLY A 95 5.19 7.02 7.62
C GLY A 95 4.40 7.47 6.39
N LEU A 96 3.32 6.78 6.03
CA LEU A 96 2.40 7.14 4.96
C LEU A 96 1.00 7.31 5.56
N ALA A 97 0.53 8.55 5.71
CA ALA A 97 -0.73 8.86 6.38
C ALA A 97 -1.94 8.14 5.75
N ASP A 98 -1.99 8.05 4.41
CA ASP A 98 -3.06 7.36 3.71
C ASP A 98 -3.08 5.85 4.00
N PHE A 99 -1.91 5.22 4.09
CA PHE A 99 -1.78 3.82 4.46
C PHE A 99 -2.21 3.60 5.91
N ASP A 100 -1.71 4.43 6.83
CA ASP A 100 -2.01 4.34 8.26
C ASP A 100 -3.48 4.63 8.59
N THR A 101 -4.18 5.32 7.69
CA THR A 101 -5.62 5.59 7.85
C THR A 101 -6.50 4.48 7.25
N SER A 102 -6.01 3.78 6.22
CA SER A 102 -6.84 2.93 5.37
C SER A 102 -6.57 1.44 5.51
N ILE A 103 -5.52 1.04 6.24
CA ILE A 103 -5.13 -0.37 6.39
C ILE A 103 -5.10 -0.76 7.86
N ALA A 104 -5.57 -1.97 8.14
CA ALA A 104 -5.41 -2.62 9.42
C ALA A 104 -5.10 -4.10 9.24
N PHE A 105 -4.47 -4.69 10.25
CA PHE A 105 -4.04 -6.08 10.25
C PHE A 105 -4.77 -6.88 11.32
N ILE A 106 -5.27 -8.05 10.96
CA ILE A 106 -5.89 -9.02 11.87
C ILE A 106 -5.30 -10.41 11.63
N ASN A 107 -5.62 -11.33 12.51
CA ASN A 107 -5.23 -12.73 12.31
C ASN A 107 -5.85 -13.31 11.05
N LEU A 108 -5.08 -14.12 10.30
CA LEU A 108 -5.48 -14.67 9.00
C LEU A 108 -6.76 -15.53 9.09
N GLU A 109 -6.84 -16.43 10.05
CA GLU A 109 -8.03 -17.27 10.23
C GLU A 109 -9.27 -16.44 10.62
N THR A 110 -9.07 -15.38 11.40
CA THR A 110 -10.13 -14.45 11.76
C THR A 110 -10.62 -13.67 10.53
N LEU A 111 -9.70 -13.25 9.64
CA LEU A 111 -10.05 -12.59 8.38
C LEU A 111 -10.88 -13.51 7.48
N GLU A 112 -10.43 -14.76 7.32
CA GLU A 112 -11.13 -15.77 6.52
C GLU A 112 -12.56 -15.99 7.04
N GLY A 113 -12.72 -16.17 8.34
CA GLY A 113 -14.03 -16.31 8.96
C GLY A 113 -14.88 -15.04 8.88
N PHE A 114 -14.28 -13.85 8.90
CA PHE A 114 -15.00 -12.59 8.81
C PHE A 114 -15.57 -12.32 7.41
N PHE A 115 -14.82 -12.65 6.36
CA PHE A 115 -15.24 -12.46 4.97
C PHE A 115 -15.77 -13.72 4.28
N ASP A 116 -15.87 -14.82 5.01
CA ASP A 116 -16.27 -16.14 4.48
C ASP A 116 -15.40 -16.58 3.28
N LEU A 117 -14.08 -16.42 3.43
CA LEU A 117 -13.12 -16.72 2.38
C LEU A 117 -12.63 -18.17 2.47
N ASP A 118 -12.60 -18.86 1.33
CA ASP A 118 -11.97 -20.17 1.25
C ASP A 118 -10.42 -20.02 1.32
N ARG A 119 -9.77 -20.93 2.05
CA ARG A 119 -8.30 -21.03 2.13
C ARG A 119 -7.61 -21.12 0.77
N LYS A 120 -8.28 -21.59 -0.25
CA LYS A 120 -7.79 -21.65 -1.62
C LYS A 120 -7.56 -20.28 -2.26
N ASN A 121 -8.22 -19.24 -1.73
CA ASN A 121 -8.14 -17.87 -2.23
C ASN A 121 -7.07 -17.04 -1.51
N ARG A 122 -6.14 -17.67 -0.81
CA ARG A 122 -5.02 -16.98 -0.16
C ARG A 122 -4.04 -16.45 -1.20
N ASN A 123 -3.64 -15.21 -1.02
CA ASN A 123 -2.55 -14.61 -1.79
C ASN A 123 -1.21 -14.90 -1.14
N LEU A 124 -0.21 -15.24 -1.93
CA LEU A 124 1.17 -15.33 -1.49
C LEU A 124 1.89 -14.00 -1.76
N GLU A 125 2.43 -13.39 -0.72
CA GLU A 125 3.25 -12.17 -0.85
C GLU A 125 4.73 -12.52 -0.82
N VAL A 126 5.46 -12.11 -1.84
CA VAL A 126 6.90 -12.32 -1.96
C VAL A 126 7.61 -10.98 -1.78
N TYR A 127 8.51 -10.92 -0.80
CA TYR A 127 9.31 -9.73 -0.50
C TYR A 127 10.72 -9.88 -1.06
N LEU A 128 11.12 -8.96 -1.92
CA LEU A 128 12.43 -8.96 -2.55
C LEU A 128 13.45 -8.18 -1.69
N ASN A 129 14.68 -8.68 -1.62
CA ASN A 129 15.78 -7.95 -0.99
C ASN A 129 16.17 -6.70 -1.78
N ASN A 130 16.07 -6.78 -3.12
CA ASN A 130 16.31 -5.65 -4.01
C ASN A 130 15.06 -5.40 -4.87
N PRO A 131 14.24 -4.39 -4.55
CA PRO A 131 13.03 -4.09 -5.30
C PRO A 131 13.30 -3.51 -6.70
N ALA A 132 14.53 -3.11 -7.03
CA ALA A 132 14.87 -2.63 -8.37
C ALA A 132 14.83 -3.75 -9.44
N ASN A 133 15.02 -5.01 -9.04
CA ASN A 133 15.06 -6.17 -9.94
C ASN A 133 13.69 -6.87 -10.05
N ILE A 134 12.61 -6.10 -10.03
CA ILE A 134 11.25 -6.63 -9.96
C ILE A 134 10.88 -7.48 -11.19
N GLU A 135 11.24 -7.04 -12.39
CA GLU A 135 10.93 -7.74 -13.66
C GLU A 135 11.62 -9.10 -13.74
N GLU A 136 12.91 -9.15 -13.40
CA GLU A 136 13.66 -10.40 -13.39
C GLU A 136 13.11 -11.38 -12.36
N SER A 137 12.80 -10.88 -11.16
CA SER A 137 12.21 -11.67 -10.09
C SER A 137 10.83 -12.20 -10.47
N LYS A 138 10.01 -11.39 -11.14
CA LYS A 138 8.69 -11.78 -11.65
C LYS A 138 8.80 -12.96 -12.64
N ILE A 139 9.77 -12.90 -13.57
CA ILE A 139 10.01 -13.98 -14.53
C ILE A 139 10.45 -15.27 -13.82
N GLN A 140 11.29 -15.17 -12.80
CA GLN A 140 11.73 -16.33 -12.02
C GLN A 140 10.58 -16.96 -11.24
N ILE A 141 9.75 -16.15 -10.59
CA ILE A 141 8.60 -16.62 -9.84
C ILE A 141 7.55 -17.23 -10.78
N GLN A 142 7.32 -16.63 -11.96
CA GLN A 142 6.39 -17.16 -12.96
C GLN A 142 6.77 -18.56 -13.44
N LYS A 143 8.06 -18.91 -13.50
CA LYS A 143 8.51 -20.26 -13.84
C LYS A 143 8.16 -21.31 -12.78
N ILE A 144 7.99 -20.87 -11.53
CA ILE A 144 7.64 -21.75 -10.40
C ILE A 144 6.10 -21.90 -10.30
N PHE A 145 5.37 -20.80 -10.57
CA PHE A 145 3.92 -20.72 -10.48
C PHE A 145 3.32 -20.43 -11.85
N ASP A 146 3.39 -21.41 -12.75
CA ASP A 146 3.07 -21.27 -14.18
C ASP A 146 1.61 -20.94 -14.45
N SER A 147 0.69 -21.37 -13.59
CA SER A 147 -0.77 -21.15 -13.72
C SER A 147 -1.30 -19.94 -12.93
N GLU A 148 -0.45 -19.27 -12.13
CA GLU A 148 -0.90 -18.23 -11.22
C GLU A 148 -0.63 -16.83 -11.77
N PHE A 149 -1.51 -15.90 -11.46
CA PHE A 149 -1.31 -14.48 -11.80
C PHE A 149 -0.36 -13.82 -10.82
N ILE A 150 0.74 -13.28 -11.33
CA ILE A 150 1.74 -12.58 -10.53
C ILE A 150 1.63 -11.08 -10.80
N TYR A 151 1.29 -10.34 -9.76
CA TYR A 151 1.23 -8.89 -9.78
C TYR A 151 2.38 -8.31 -8.95
N SER A 152 3.15 -7.44 -9.56
CA SER A 152 4.13 -6.64 -8.83
C SER A 152 3.49 -5.37 -8.24
N TRP A 153 4.14 -4.79 -7.25
CA TRP A 153 3.72 -3.48 -6.74
C TRP A 153 3.73 -2.39 -7.82
N ALA A 154 4.59 -2.50 -8.82
CA ALA A 154 4.63 -1.60 -9.96
C ALA A 154 3.43 -1.78 -10.88
N ASP A 155 2.97 -3.02 -11.11
CA ASP A 155 1.75 -3.30 -11.88
C ASP A 155 0.52 -2.72 -11.18
N MET A 156 0.43 -2.87 -9.87
CA MET A 156 -0.67 -2.34 -9.04
C MET A 156 -0.72 -0.81 -9.01
N ASN A 157 0.43 -0.16 -9.20
CA ASN A 157 0.58 1.30 -9.23
C ASN A 157 0.96 1.82 -10.63
N SER A 158 0.52 1.14 -11.68
CA SER A 158 0.90 1.45 -13.08
C SER A 158 0.59 2.89 -13.50
N SER A 159 -0.49 3.48 -13.01
CA SER A 159 -0.85 4.89 -13.27
C SER A 159 0.21 5.85 -12.72
N LEU A 160 0.69 5.61 -11.50
CA LEU A 160 1.75 6.40 -10.88
C LEU A 160 3.06 6.29 -11.67
N PHE A 161 3.45 5.06 -12.03
CA PHE A 161 4.67 4.84 -12.82
C PHE A 161 4.58 5.45 -14.22
N SER A 162 3.41 5.41 -14.85
CA SER A 162 3.17 6.07 -16.12
C SER A 162 3.30 7.60 -16.01
N ALA A 163 2.74 8.20 -14.95
CA ALA A 163 2.87 9.64 -14.69
C ALA A 163 4.33 10.04 -14.46
N LEU A 164 5.09 9.31 -13.64
CA LEU A 164 6.52 9.56 -13.42
C LEU A 164 7.35 9.42 -14.69
N LYS A 165 7.00 8.46 -15.57
CA LYS A 165 7.68 8.30 -16.86
C LYS A 165 7.42 9.48 -17.79
N ILE A 166 6.20 9.99 -17.84
CA ILE A 166 5.82 11.16 -18.60
C ILE A 166 6.56 12.39 -18.08
N GLU A 167 6.55 12.62 -16.77
CA GLU A 167 7.27 13.71 -16.13
C GLU A 167 8.75 13.72 -16.50
N ARG A 168 9.43 12.58 -16.37
CA ARG A 168 10.85 12.44 -16.77
C ARG A 168 11.07 12.78 -18.24
N ASN A 169 10.19 12.32 -19.13
CA ASN A 169 10.32 12.59 -20.56
C ASN A 169 10.12 14.08 -20.88
N VAL A 170 9.15 14.73 -20.25
CA VAL A 170 8.89 16.16 -20.37
C VAL A 170 10.09 16.98 -19.87
N MET A 171 10.62 16.63 -18.70
CA MET A 171 11.83 17.29 -18.16
C MET A 171 13.03 17.14 -19.10
N PHE A 172 13.23 15.97 -19.70
CA PHE A 172 14.29 15.74 -20.67
C PHE A 172 14.13 16.63 -21.94
N ILE A 173 12.91 16.75 -22.46
CA ILE A 173 12.60 17.59 -23.62
C ILE A 173 12.87 19.06 -23.30
N ILE A 174 12.39 19.55 -22.15
CA ILE A 174 12.60 20.94 -21.70
C ILE A 174 14.09 21.24 -21.58
N LEU A 175 14.84 20.36 -20.91
CA LEU A 175 16.28 20.53 -20.72
C LEU A 175 17.02 20.53 -22.07
N SER A 176 16.65 19.64 -22.98
CA SER A 176 17.23 19.60 -24.34
C SER A 176 16.96 20.88 -25.11
N LEU A 177 15.74 21.43 -25.01
CA LEU A 177 15.40 22.70 -25.67
C LEU A 177 16.20 23.87 -25.10
N ILE A 178 16.40 23.94 -23.78
CA ILE A 178 17.24 24.99 -23.17
C ILE A 178 18.68 24.91 -23.68
N ILE A 179 19.24 23.69 -23.77
CA ILE A 179 20.60 23.50 -24.28
C ILE A 179 20.71 23.95 -25.76
N ILE A 180 19.72 23.62 -26.57
CA ILE A 180 19.68 24.02 -27.98
C ILE A 180 19.65 25.57 -28.11
N VAL A 181 18.77 26.23 -27.34
CA VAL A 181 18.68 27.70 -27.35
C VAL A 181 19.99 28.34 -26.89
N ALA A 182 20.62 27.80 -25.84
CA ALA A 182 21.91 28.28 -25.35
C ALA A 182 23.01 28.14 -26.46
N ALA A 183 23.03 26.99 -27.12
CA ALA A 183 23.98 26.76 -28.24
C ALA A 183 23.80 27.75 -29.38
N PHE A 184 22.56 28.03 -29.80
CA PHE A 184 22.28 29.05 -30.82
C PHE A 184 22.70 30.44 -30.38
N ASN A 185 22.52 30.84 -29.16
CA ASN A 185 22.97 32.12 -28.62
C ASN A 185 24.49 32.24 -28.67
N ILE A 186 25.23 31.18 -28.33
CA ILE A 186 26.70 31.16 -28.39
C ILE A 186 27.18 31.26 -29.84
N ILE A 187 26.59 30.50 -30.75
CA ILE A 187 26.94 30.52 -32.18
C ILE A 187 26.69 31.91 -32.77
N SER A 188 25.54 32.51 -32.46
CA SER A 188 25.20 33.85 -32.92
C SER A 188 26.19 34.91 -32.44
N GLY A 189 26.54 34.84 -31.12
CA GLY A 189 27.53 35.73 -30.52
C GLY A 189 28.93 35.61 -31.17
N LEU A 190 29.38 34.37 -31.38
CA LEU A 190 30.66 34.10 -32.04
C LEU A 190 30.68 34.59 -33.51
N THR A 191 29.57 34.40 -34.25
CA THR A 191 29.46 34.85 -35.65
C THR A 191 29.55 36.37 -35.77
N ILE A 192 28.90 37.10 -34.82
CA ILE A 192 28.98 38.57 -34.78
C ILE A 192 30.43 39.04 -34.45
N LEU A 193 31.09 38.38 -33.52
CA LEU A 193 32.46 38.68 -33.12
C LEU A 193 33.45 38.49 -34.28
N VAL A 194 33.32 37.41 -35.02
CA VAL A 194 34.16 37.12 -36.18
C VAL A 194 33.91 38.15 -37.31
N LYS A 195 32.65 38.50 -37.57
CA LYS A 195 32.28 39.47 -38.63
C LYS A 195 32.79 40.89 -38.33
N ASN A 196 32.89 41.28 -37.07
CA ASN A 196 33.39 42.60 -36.65
C ASN A 196 34.92 42.70 -36.67
N LYS A 197 35.64 41.59 -36.82
CA LYS A 197 37.12 41.54 -36.87
C LYS A 197 37.69 41.38 -38.28
N THR A 198 36.85 41.19 -39.28
CA THR A 198 37.20 41.11 -40.69
C THR A 198 36.83 42.43 -41.41
#